data_1434fb04c165143461ee29eacdb98bdd
#
_entry.id   1434fb04c165143461ee29eacdb98bdd
#
_cell.length_a   1.000
_cell.length_b   1.000
_cell.length_c   1.000
_cell.angle_alpha   90.00
_cell.angle_beta   90.00
_cell.angle_gamma   90.00
#
_symmetry.space_group_name_H-M   'P 1'
#
loop_
_entity.id
_entity.type
_entity.pdbx_description
1 polymer ?
#
loop_
_entity_poly.entity_id
_entity_poly.type
_entity_poly.pdbx_seq_one_letter_code
_entity_poly.pdbx_strand_id
1 'polypeptide(L)'
;MLAICGGYQLLGQYYIGADGQKIEGIHALDHYTESQDNNRFIGDIVIKNEETNQEYHGFENHNGVTYLGKNERPLGTVVSGHGNNGKDKTEGAIFKNTYCSYFHGPILARNGELAKRILITALQRKYPDADLSKQQALEIKPTY
;
A
#
# COMPACT_ATOMS: atom_id res chain seq x y z
N MET A 1 7.26 -8.10 -0.29
CA MET A 1 7.73 -6.92 0.48
C MET A 1 6.52 -6.06 0.84
N LEU A 2 6.51 -5.42 2.00
CA LEU A 2 5.54 -4.40 2.39
C LEU A 2 6.29 -3.09 2.60
N ALA A 3 5.85 -2.00 1.96
CA ALA A 3 6.45 -0.68 2.05
C ALA A 3 5.39 0.35 2.45
N ILE A 4 5.62 1.04 3.58
CA ILE A 4 4.65 1.98 4.15
C ILE A 4 5.18 3.40 4.10
N CYS A 5 4.32 4.34 3.69
CA CYS A 5 4.54 5.79 3.71
C CYS A 5 5.86 6.19 3.02
N GLY A 6 6.86 6.67 3.77
CA GLY A 6 8.17 7.00 3.22
C GLY A 6 8.88 5.83 2.51
N GLY A 7 8.65 4.58 2.99
CA GLY A 7 9.13 3.40 2.28
C GLY A 7 8.46 3.20 0.93
N TYR A 8 7.16 3.47 0.82
CA TYR A 8 6.42 3.49 -0.44
C TYR A 8 7.01 4.54 -1.41
N GLN A 9 7.20 5.76 -0.94
CA GLN A 9 7.75 6.86 -1.73
C GLN A 9 9.17 6.55 -2.24
N LEU A 10 10.02 5.99 -1.38
CA LEU A 10 11.41 5.64 -1.71
C LEU A 10 11.52 4.61 -2.85
N LEU A 11 10.56 3.68 -2.97
CA LEU A 11 10.55 2.67 -4.02
C LEU A 11 10.27 3.24 -5.41
N GLY A 12 9.68 4.42 -5.50
CA GLY A 12 9.29 5.09 -6.75
C GLY A 12 10.47 5.69 -7.51
N GLN A 13 10.12 6.49 -8.50
CA GLN A 13 11.07 7.18 -9.37
C GLN A 13 11.71 8.38 -8.65
N TYR A 14 10.88 9.22 -8.06
CA TYR A 14 11.34 10.42 -7.34
C TYR A 14 10.26 10.95 -6.39
N TYR A 15 10.71 11.83 -5.51
CA TYR A 15 9.87 12.65 -4.64
C TYR A 15 10.20 14.13 -4.87
N ILE A 16 9.20 14.97 -5.09
CA ILE A 16 9.34 16.42 -5.13
C ILE A 16 8.95 16.99 -3.76
N GLY A 17 9.93 17.58 -3.06
CA GLY A 17 9.71 18.21 -1.76
C GLY A 17 8.90 19.50 -1.85
N ALA A 18 8.43 20.01 -0.71
CA ALA A 18 7.71 21.28 -0.62
C ALA A 18 8.56 22.49 -1.07
N ASP A 19 9.88 22.37 -1.01
CA ASP A 19 10.86 23.34 -1.52
C ASP A 19 11.13 23.21 -3.01
N GLY A 20 10.44 22.31 -3.69
CA GLY A 20 10.61 22.00 -5.11
C GLY A 20 11.83 21.14 -5.43
N GLN A 21 12.62 20.70 -4.43
CA GLN A 21 13.74 19.83 -4.66
C GLN A 21 13.26 18.43 -5.06
N LYS A 22 13.89 17.90 -6.13
CA LYS A 22 13.67 16.53 -6.56
C LYS A 22 14.65 15.60 -5.85
N ILE A 23 14.12 14.63 -5.14
CA ILE A 23 14.87 13.57 -4.46
C ILE A 23 14.65 12.29 -5.27
N GLU A 24 15.70 11.70 -5.79
CA GLU A 24 15.60 10.44 -6.54
C GLU A 24 15.22 9.29 -5.62
N GLY A 25 14.27 8.46 -6.10
CA GLY A 25 13.94 7.18 -5.48
C GLY A 25 14.93 6.09 -5.90
N ILE A 26 14.63 4.84 -5.55
CA ILE A 26 15.47 3.71 -5.98
C ILE A 26 15.03 3.09 -7.31
N HIS A 27 14.03 3.64 -7.97
CA HIS A 27 13.49 3.24 -9.27
C HIS A 27 13.06 1.76 -9.34
N ALA A 28 12.62 1.21 -8.21
CA ALA A 28 12.09 -0.16 -8.16
C ALA A 28 10.66 -0.26 -8.69
N LEU A 29 9.92 0.83 -8.61
CA LEU A 29 8.53 0.99 -9.05
C LEU A 29 8.38 2.24 -9.93
N ASP A 30 7.29 2.31 -10.69
CA ASP A 30 7.10 3.36 -11.71
C ASP A 30 6.45 4.65 -11.16
N HIS A 31 5.91 4.63 -9.94
CA HIS A 31 5.24 5.80 -9.37
C HIS A 31 6.21 6.93 -9.02
N TYR A 32 5.67 8.12 -8.87
CA TYR A 32 6.35 9.27 -8.29
C TYR A 32 5.45 9.96 -7.27
N THR A 33 6.06 10.76 -6.40
CA THR A 33 5.35 11.49 -5.34
C THR A 33 5.71 12.96 -5.36
N GLU A 34 4.72 13.82 -5.10
CA GLU A 34 4.90 15.24 -4.93
C GLU A 34 4.39 15.67 -3.56
N SER A 35 5.09 16.56 -2.89
CA SER A 35 4.59 17.17 -1.65
C SER A 35 3.46 18.13 -1.95
N GLN A 36 2.40 18.11 -1.13
CA GLN A 36 1.39 19.15 -1.13
C GLN A 36 1.76 20.24 -0.13
N ASP A 37 1.80 21.49 -0.60
CA ASP A 37 1.99 22.63 0.28
C ASP A 37 0.84 22.74 1.28
N ASN A 38 1.16 22.71 2.58
CA ASN A 38 0.23 22.91 3.69
C ASN A 38 -1.04 22.05 3.72
N ASN A 39 -1.14 21.03 2.88
CA ASN A 39 -2.26 20.10 2.87
C ASN A 39 -1.77 18.70 3.22
N ARG A 40 -2.32 18.12 4.28
CA ARG A 40 -1.96 16.81 4.77
C ARG A 40 -3.21 15.95 4.87
N PHE A 41 -3.17 14.78 4.27
CA PHE A 41 -4.23 13.79 4.43
C PHE A 41 -4.05 13.09 5.78
N ILE A 42 -5.03 13.26 6.67
CA ILE A 42 -5.03 12.67 8.01
C ILE A 42 -6.43 12.16 8.30
N GLY A 43 -6.55 10.90 8.68
CA GLY A 43 -7.81 10.32 9.09
C GLY A 43 -7.91 8.83 8.83
N ASP A 44 -9.07 8.29 9.18
CA ASP A 44 -9.39 6.91 8.84
C ASP A 44 -9.63 6.76 7.34
N ILE A 45 -9.18 5.65 6.81
CA ILE A 45 -9.32 5.32 5.40
C ILE A 45 -9.81 3.88 5.25
N VAL A 46 -10.73 3.69 4.30
CA VAL A 46 -11.22 2.37 3.88
C VAL A 46 -11.03 2.23 2.38
N ILE A 47 -10.45 1.14 1.96
CA ILE A 47 -10.30 0.79 0.56
C ILE A 47 -10.87 -0.58 0.27
N LYS A 48 -11.27 -0.81 -0.97
CA LYS A 48 -11.67 -2.10 -1.49
C LYS A 48 -10.62 -2.63 -2.46
N ASN A 49 -10.10 -3.81 -2.18
CA ASN A 49 -9.20 -4.49 -3.09
C ASN A 49 -9.99 -5.23 -4.16
N GLU A 50 -9.79 -4.89 -5.43
CA GLU A 50 -10.55 -5.42 -6.56
C GLU A 50 -10.29 -6.91 -6.83
N GLU A 51 -9.11 -7.44 -6.47
CA GLU A 51 -8.79 -8.85 -6.71
C GLU A 51 -9.44 -9.79 -5.71
N THR A 52 -9.48 -9.37 -4.44
CA THR A 52 -9.99 -10.21 -3.34
C THR A 52 -11.41 -9.85 -2.94
N ASN A 53 -11.92 -8.72 -3.45
CA ASN A 53 -13.19 -8.11 -3.06
C ASN A 53 -13.30 -7.80 -1.55
N GLN A 54 -12.15 -7.67 -0.88
CA GLN A 54 -12.05 -7.40 0.55
C GLN A 54 -11.86 -5.90 0.81
N GLU A 55 -12.40 -5.44 1.93
CA GLU A 55 -12.12 -4.10 2.43
C GLU A 55 -10.92 -4.14 3.37
N TYR A 56 -10.05 -3.14 3.24
CA TYR A 56 -8.94 -2.90 4.14
C TYR A 56 -9.13 -1.56 4.84
N HIS A 57 -8.84 -1.56 6.14
CA HIS A 57 -9.02 -0.43 7.03
C HIS A 57 -7.66 0.07 7.53
N GLY A 58 -7.45 1.38 7.51
CA GLY A 58 -6.21 1.99 7.95
C GLY A 58 -6.40 3.41 8.47
N PHE A 59 -5.29 4.05 8.75
CA PHE A 59 -5.20 5.46 9.10
C PHE A 59 -4.15 6.11 8.20
N GLU A 60 -4.56 7.09 7.40
CA GLU A 60 -3.65 7.84 6.55
C GLU A 60 -3.08 9.06 7.29
N ASN A 61 -1.79 9.34 7.09
CA ASN A 61 -1.14 10.52 7.63
C ASN A 61 0.07 10.89 6.76
N HIS A 62 -0.18 11.58 5.65
CA HIS A 62 0.85 11.96 4.71
C HIS A 62 0.52 13.27 3.99
N ASN A 63 1.55 13.98 3.54
CA ASN A 63 1.44 15.17 2.69
C ASN A 63 1.91 14.91 1.25
N GLY A 64 2.52 13.77 0.99
CA GLY A 64 2.87 13.37 -0.36
C GLY A 64 1.65 12.87 -1.12
N VAL A 65 1.50 13.30 -2.36
CA VAL A 65 0.54 12.75 -3.32
C VAL A 65 1.28 11.89 -4.32
N THR A 66 0.85 10.64 -4.46
CA THR A 66 1.49 9.65 -5.31
C THR A 66 0.65 9.38 -6.54
N TYR A 67 1.32 9.33 -7.68
CA TYR A 67 0.74 8.99 -8.97
C TYR A 67 1.35 7.68 -9.45
N LEU A 68 0.49 6.68 -9.67
CA LEU A 68 0.90 5.34 -10.08
C LEU A 68 1.44 5.34 -11.53
N GLY A 69 2.44 4.53 -11.76
CA GLY A 69 2.96 4.26 -13.09
C GLY A 69 2.17 3.19 -13.84
N LYS A 70 2.50 2.99 -15.11
CA LYS A 70 1.75 2.10 -16.02
C LYS A 70 1.76 0.61 -15.61
N ASN A 71 2.81 0.18 -14.92
CA ASN A 71 2.99 -1.22 -14.53
C ASN A 71 2.51 -1.51 -13.11
N GLU A 72 1.93 -0.52 -12.44
CA GLU A 72 1.42 -0.62 -11.09
C GLU A 72 -0.10 -0.65 -11.10
N ARG A 73 -0.64 -1.38 -10.16
CA ARG A 73 -2.06 -1.35 -9.84
C ARG A 73 -2.22 -0.92 -8.39
N PRO A 74 -3.30 -0.24 -8.03
CA PRO A 74 -3.52 0.18 -6.66
C PRO A 74 -3.66 -1.03 -5.72
N LEU A 75 -3.32 -0.86 -4.46
CA LEU A 75 -3.68 -1.81 -3.40
C LEU A 75 -5.20 -1.91 -3.28
N GLY A 76 -5.90 -0.82 -3.50
CA GLY A 76 -7.35 -0.81 -3.59
C GLY A 76 -7.91 0.53 -4.05
N THR A 77 -9.24 0.51 -4.28
CA THR A 77 -10.03 1.70 -4.59
C THR A 77 -10.56 2.32 -3.31
N VAL A 78 -10.40 3.63 -3.14
CA VAL A 78 -10.83 4.37 -1.93
C VAL A 78 -12.35 4.37 -1.83
N VAL A 79 -12.86 3.83 -0.74
CA VAL A 79 -14.27 3.89 -0.34
C VAL A 79 -14.51 5.12 0.54
N SER A 80 -13.60 5.38 1.49
CA SER A 80 -13.61 6.54 2.38
C SER A 80 -12.18 6.96 2.67
N GLY A 81 -11.89 8.24 2.73
CA GLY A 81 -10.54 8.79 2.88
C GLY A 81 -10.02 9.42 1.59
N HIS A 82 -8.71 9.66 1.50
CA HIS A 82 -8.08 10.36 0.36
C HIS A 82 -7.23 9.45 -0.52
N GLY A 83 -6.50 8.50 0.09
CA GLY A 83 -5.62 7.58 -0.62
C GLY A 83 -4.38 8.25 -1.23
N ASN A 84 -3.92 7.76 -2.37
CA ASN A 84 -2.67 8.19 -2.98
C ASN A 84 -2.58 9.70 -3.25
N ASN A 85 -3.65 10.31 -3.74
CA ASN A 85 -3.62 11.72 -4.17
C ASN A 85 -4.95 12.47 -3.99
N GLY A 86 -5.95 11.86 -3.40
CA GLY A 86 -7.25 12.48 -3.15
C GLY A 86 -8.11 12.74 -4.40
N LYS A 87 -7.68 12.29 -5.58
CA LYS A 87 -8.34 12.61 -6.85
C LYS A 87 -8.78 11.38 -7.65
N ASP A 88 -7.91 10.40 -7.80
CA ASP A 88 -8.12 9.25 -8.67
C ASP A 88 -8.73 8.03 -7.95
N LYS A 89 -9.00 8.17 -6.65
CA LYS A 89 -9.54 7.12 -5.78
C LYS A 89 -8.64 5.88 -5.66
N THR A 90 -7.37 5.99 -5.96
CA THR A 90 -6.42 4.91 -5.72
C THR A 90 -5.79 5.01 -4.33
N GLU A 91 -5.43 3.87 -3.75
CA GLU A 91 -4.59 3.82 -2.55
C GLU A 91 -3.55 2.72 -2.70
N GLY A 92 -2.31 3.07 -2.28
CA GLY A 92 -1.17 2.19 -2.34
C GLY A 92 -0.81 1.75 -3.75
N ALA A 93 0.05 0.74 -3.84
CA ALA A 93 0.44 0.11 -5.09
C ALA A 93 0.73 -1.37 -4.88
N ILE A 94 0.47 -2.18 -5.90
CA ILE A 94 0.93 -3.56 -5.99
C ILE A 94 1.74 -3.72 -7.26
N PHE A 95 2.97 -4.20 -7.13
CA PHE A 95 3.79 -4.64 -8.23
C PHE A 95 4.44 -5.97 -7.89
N LYS A 96 4.09 -7.02 -8.64
CA LYS A 96 4.49 -8.40 -8.32
C LYS A 96 4.13 -8.76 -6.87
N ASN A 97 5.13 -9.05 -6.03
CA ASN A 97 4.98 -9.41 -4.61
C ASN A 97 5.36 -8.24 -3.67
N THR A 98 5.30 -7.01 -4.17
CA THR A 98 5.51 -5.79 -3.40
C THR A 98 4.17 -5.10 -3.21
N TYR A 99 3.85 -4.81 -1.96
CA TYR A 99 2.66 -4.12 -1.49
C TYR A 99 3.08 -2.81 -0.88
N CYS A 100 2.54 -1.71 -1.37
CA CYS A 100 2.82 -0.36 -0.89
C CYS A 100 1.53 0.27 -0.39
N SER A 101 1.62 1.12 0.65
CA SER A 101 0.45 1.77 1.23
C SER A 101 0.83 3.00 2.04
N TYR A 102 -0.10 3.93 2.17
CA TYR A 102 -0.05 5.02 3.15
C TYR A 102 -0.72 4.66 4.48
N PHE A 103 -1.16 3.42 4.65
CA PHE A 103 -1.79 2.99 5.89
C PHE A 103 -0.81 2.92 7.03
N HIS A 104 -1.11 3.67 8.07
CA HIS A 104 -0.47 3.59 9.37
C HIS A 104 -1.31 2.79 10.37
N GLY A 105 -0.74 2.51 11.52
CA GLY A 105 -1.33 2.10 12.77
C GLY A 105 -2.26 0.91 12.81
N PRO A 106 -1.76 -0.20 13.02
CA PRO A 106 -0.90 -1.14 12.30
C PRO A 106 -1.67 -1.88 11.21
N ILE A 107 -1.29 -1.67 9.97
CA ILE A 107 -2.00 -2.20 8.78
C ILE A 107 -2.29 -3.70 8.85
N LEU A 108 -1.33 -4.52 9.28
CA LEU A 108 -1.50 -5.98 9.28
C LEU A 108 -2.42 -6.47 10.40
N ALA A 109 -2.40 -5.83 11.57
CA ALA A 109 -3.26 -6.19 12.68
C ALA A 109 -4.74 -5.83 12.41
N ARG A 110 -4.97 -4.75 11.66
CA ARG A 110 -6.32 -4.35 11.22
C ARG A 110 -6.84 -5.19 10.06
N ASN A 111 -5.94 -5.77 9.25
CA ASN A 111 -6.29 -6.44 8.00
C ASN A 111 -5.67 -7.85 7.96
N GLY A 112 -6.23 -8.78 8.73
CA GLY A 112 -5.70 -10.13 8.88
C GLY A 112 -5.60 -10.90 7.56
N GLU A 113 -6.54 -10.71 6.63
CA GLU A 113 -6.49 -11.34 5.32
C GLU A 113 -5.36 -10.79 4.44
N LEU A 114 -5.04 -9.48 4.53
CA LEU A 114 -3.87 -8.91 3.88
C LEU A 114 -2.58 -9.48 4.47
N ALA A 115 -2.50 -9.61 5.80
CA ALA A 115 -1.37 -10.23 6.47
C ALA A 115 -1.19 -11.67 6.00
N LYS A 116 -2.26 -12.46 5.97
CA LYS A 116 -2.26 -13.84 5.46
C LYS A 116 -1.76 -13.90 4.02
N ARG A 117 -2.30 -13.06 3.14
CA ARG A 117 -1.89 -12.99 1.73
C ARG A 117 -0.38 -12.78 1.57
N ILE A 118 0.19 -11.83 2.31
CA ILE A 118 1.62 -11.53 2.27
C ILE A 118 2.46 -12.72 2.78
N LEU A 119 2.05 -13.32 3.91
CA LEU A 119 2.74 -14.45 4.50
C LEU A 119 2.70 -15.71 3.61
N ILE A 120 1.53 -16.04 3.08
CA ILE A 120 1.37 -17.18 2.15
C ILE A 120 2.25 -16.98 0.91
N THR A 121 2.24 -15.78 0.32
CA THR A 121 3.08 -15.44 -0.84
C THR A 121 4.57 -15.64 -0.51
N ALA A 122 5.01 -15.23 0.68
CA ALA A 122 6.40 -15.40 1.11
C ALA A 122 6.77 -16.88 1.32
N LEU A 123 5.87 -17.64 1.94
CA LEU A 123 6.05 -19.08 2.16
C LEU A 123 6.11 -19.86 0.85
N GLN A 124 5.19 -19.60 -0.08
CA GLN A 124 5.17 -20.24 -1.40
C GLN A 124 6.46 -19.97 -2.18
N ARG A 125 6.98 -18.73 -2.09
CA ARG A 125 8.24 -18.38 -2.75
C ARG A 125 9.44 -19.11 -2.16
N LYS A 126 9.46 -19.27 -0.82
CA LYS A 126 10.57 -19.92 -0.12
C LYS A 126 10.48 -21.45 -0.18
N TYR A 127 9.26 -21.98 -0.19
CA TYR A 127 8.96 -23.40 -0.14
C TYR A 127 7.93 -23.74 -1.23
N PRO A 128 8.35 -23.79 -2.51
CA PRO A 128 7.42 -23.93 -3.65
C PRO A 128 6.61 -25.23 -3.62
N ASP A 129 7.17 -26.29 -3.06
CA ASP A 129 6.54 -27.62 -2.99
C ASP A 129 5.77 -27.87 -1.68
N ALA A 130 5.68 -26.88 -0.79
CA ALA A 130 4.98 -27.05 0.48
C ALA A 130 3.45 -27.01 0.30
N ASP A 131 2.75 -27.92 0.95
CA ASP A 131 1.30 -27.84 1.10
C ASP A 131 0.95 -26.77 2.15
N LEU A 132 0.42 -25.65 1.69
CA LEU A 132 -0.02 -24.52 2.51
C LEU A 132 -1.53 -24.47 2.71
N SER A 133 -2.26 -25.53 2.38
CA SER A 133 -3.74 -25.57 2.47
C SER A 133 -4.26 -25.22 3.86
N LYS A 134 -3.61 -25.71 4.90
CA LYS A 134 -3.97 -25.39 6.30
C LYS A 134 -3.78 -23.91 6.64
N GLN A 135 -2.65 -23.31 6.20
CA GLN A 135 -2.36 -21.91 6.42
C GLN A 135 -3.32 -20.99 5.62
N GLN A 136 -3.68 -21.40 4.40
CA GLN A 136 -4.66 -20.68 3.58
C GLN A 136 -6.07 -20.71 4.19
N ALA A 137 -6.43 -21.82 4.84
CA ALA A 137 -7.73 -21.99 5.50
C ALA A 137 -7.85 -21.23 6.84
N LEU A 138 -6.74 -20.71 7.40
CA LEU A 138 -6.79 -19.94 8.65
C LEU A 138 -7.60 -18.65 8.46
N GLU A 139 -8.56 -18.42 9.33
CA GLU A 139 -9.22 -17.14 9.48
C GLU A 139 -8.42 -16.27 10.45
N ILE A 140 -7.92 -15.14 9.98
CA ILE A 140 -7.17 -14.19 10.79
C ILE A 140 -8.07 -13.00 11.10
N LYS A 141 -8.62 -12.97 12.32
CA LYS A 141 -9.47 -11.87 12.76
C LYS A 141 -8.64 -10.62 13.00
N PRO A 142 -9.17 -9.44 12.65
CA PRO A 142 -8.56 -8.18 13.04
C PRO A 142 -8.43 -8.08 14.55
N THR A 143 -7.36 -7.46 15.03
CA THR A 143 -7.13 -7.22 16.46
C THR A 143 -7.42 -5.78 16.90
N TYR A 144 -7.89 -4.95 15.96
CA TYR A 144 -8.33 -3.56 16.17
C TYR A 144 -9.71 -3.31 15.58
#